data_618c3b91fe9f8eb1b729f232fce7e79c
#
_entry.id   618c3b91fe9f8eb1b729f232fce7e79c
#
_cell.length_a   1.000
_cell.length_b   1.000
_cell.length_c   1.000
_cell.angle_alpha   90.00
_cell.angle_beta   90.00
_cell.angle_gamma   90.00
#
_symmetry.space_group_name_H-M   'P 1'
#
loop_
_entity.id
_entity.type
_entity.pdbx_description
1 polymer ?
#
loop_
_entity_poly.entity_id
_entity_poly.type
_entity_poly.pdbx_seq_one_letter_code
_entity_poly.pdbx_strand_id
1 'polypeptide(L)'
;MKSPKNSSVTAVIPAFRSEKVVIRAIESVLSQSSPVDEIIVVDDASDDGTVQVVRDFAINHPQIRLIVNNQNLGPGQSRNAAWNLATSEYLAFLDADDTWHPKKIELQREWFRANPSEVICGTQHCIIDKDEKHDNVEKPSQFTIKDLLLRNRFTTPSVMLRRDIPLRFDPKLRLSEDYLLWMEIASEFGHVNRINRPLTILHKPIFGAAGLSSKFFPMYVGELKTIRVLKQKSRITNLVYLRSVSWSTLKLFRRLPASVFRNIKWKLSND
;
A
#
# COMPACT_ATOMS: atom_id res chain seq x y z
N MET A 1 13.68 24.78 -25.08
CA MET A 1 12.76 23.77 -24.50
C MET A 1 13.42 23.24 -23.23
N LYS A 2 12.83 23.47 -22.04
CA LYS A 2 13.31 22.81 -20.80
C LYS A 2 13.08 21.31 -20.98
N SER A 3 14.14 20.48 -20.81
CA SER A 3 13.99 19.03 -20.73
C SER A 3 12.85 18.69 -19.77
N PRO A 4 11.97 17.71 -20.07
CA PRO A 4 10.91 17.35 -19.16
C PRO A 4 11.56 17.01 -17.82
N LYS A 5 11.20 17.75 -16.75
CA LYS A 5 11.65 17.43 -15.38
C LYS A 5 11.34 15.96 -15.17
N ASN A 6 12.39 15.16 -14.93
CA ASN A 6 12.20 13.80 -14.47
C ASN A 6 11.39 13.89 -13.19
N SER A 7 10.15 13.40 -13.22
CA SER A 7 9.24 13.41 -12.06
C SER A 7 9.92 12.69 -10.91
N SER A 8 10.39 13.45 -9.91
CA SER A 8 11.14 12.87 -8.79
C SER A 8 10.23 12.00 -7.91
N VAL A 9 10.77 10.91 -7.41
CA VAL A 9 10.03 9.91 -6.63
C VAL A 9 10.80 9.58 -5.35
N THR A 10 10.10 9.65 -4.21
CA THR A 10 10.57 9.09 -2.93
C THR A 10 9.89 7.74 -2.71
N ALA A 11 10.68 6.69 -2.49
CA ALA A 11 10.19 5.41 -1.98
C ALA A 11 10.03 5.49 -0.45
N VAL A 12 8.87 5.08 0.06
CA VAL A 12 8.53 5.11 1.49
C VAL A 12 8.35 3.69 2.00
N ILE A 13 9.17 3.28 2.97
CA ILE A 13 9.18 1.92 3.53
C ILE A 13 8.97 1.98 5.05
N PRO A 14 7.75 1.75 5.56
CA PRO A 14 7.54 1.53 6.99
C PRO A 14 8.08 0.15 7.37
N ALA A 15 8.86 0.07 8.45
CA ALA A 15 9.45 -1.17 8.95
C ALA A 15 9.12 -1.37 10.43
N PHE A 16 8.76 -2.58 10.82
CA PHE A 16 8.61 -3.00 12.20
C PHE A 16 8.92 -4.49 12.32
N ARG A 17 9.94 -4.83 13.13
CA ARG A 17 10.44 -6.22 13.29
C ARG A 17 10.71 -6.87 11.93
N SER A 18 11.46 -6.18 11.10
CA SER A 18 11.67 -6.53 9.69
C SER A 18 13.13 -6.88 9.36
N GLU A 19 13.96 -7.15 10.36
CA GLU A 19 15.39 -7.45 10.25
C GLU A 19 15.73 -8.38 9.08
N LYS A 20 14.95 -9.46 8.92
CA LYS A 20 15.21 -10.52 7.93
C LYS A 20 14.75 -10.19 6.50
N VAL A 21 13.95 -9.12 6.32
CA VAL A 21 13.26 -8.90 5.04
C VAL A 21 13.43 -7.49 4.47
N VAL A 22 13.71 -6.49 5.32
CA VAL A 22 13.73 -5.09 4.91
C VAL A 22 14.80 -4.79 3.85
N ILE A 23 15.95 -5.45 3.90
CA ILE A 23 17.02 -5.25 2.90
C ILE A 23 16.54 -5.71 1.52
N ARG A 24 15.87 -6.85 1.41
CA ARG A 24 15.27 -7.31 0.15
C ARG A 24 14.30 -6.29 -0.45
N ALA A 25 13.48 -5.65 0.39
CA ALA A 25 12.59 -4.58 -0.06
C ALA A 25 13.39 -3.39 -0.61
N ILE A 26 14.40 -2.92 0.12
CA ILE A 26 15.28 -1.81 -0.30
C ILE A 26 16.00 -2.15 -1.61
N GLU A 27 16.57 -3.34 -1.75
CA GLU A 27 17.25 -3.79 -2.97
C GLU A 27 16.30 -3.79 -4.18
N SER A 28 15.03 -4.16 -3.99
CA SER A 28 14.04 -4.09 -5.06
C SER A 28 13.73 -2.66 -5.52
N VAL A 29 13.91 -1.68 -4.64
CA VAL A 29 13.81 -0.25 -4.98
C VAL A 29 15.07 0.22 -5.70
N LEU A 30 16.25 -0.18 -5.24
CA LEU A 30 17.53 0.18 -5.85
C LEU A 30 17.68 -0.40 -7.27
N SER A 31 17.09 -1.56 -7.52
CA SER A 31 17.13 -2.26 -8.82
C SER A 31 16.10 -1.76 -9.85
N GLN A 32 15.39 -0.67 -9.58
CA GLN A 32 14.43 -0.12 -10.53
C GLN A 32 15.12 0.38 -11.81
N SER A 33 14.53 0.06 -12.99
CA SER A 33 15.01 0.55 -14.31
C SER A 33 14.98 2.08 -14.44
N SER A 34 14.09 2.72 -13.68
CA SER A 34 14.04 4.16 -13.49
C SER A 34 14.27 4.46 -12.01
N PRO A 35 15.51 4.80 -11.58
CA PRO A 35 15.86 4.95 -10.17
C PRO A 35 14.98 5.95 -9.43
N VAL A 36 14.69 5.68 -8.17
CA VAL A 36 14.06 6.68 -7.27
C VAL A 36 15.11 7.71 -6.84
N ASP A 37 14.64 8.89 -6.45
CA ASP A 37 15.52 10.00 -6.04
C ASP A 37 15.86 9.91 -4.54
N GLU A 38 15.00 9.30 -3.74
CA GLU A 38 15.15 9.17 -2.29
C GLU A 38 14.45 7.88 -1.81
N ILE A 39 15.00 7.24 -0.78
CA ILE A 39 14.39 6.13 -0.07
C ILE A 39 14.30 6.52 1.41
N ILE A 40 13.09 6.60 1.95
CA ILE A 40 12.88 6.86 3.37
C ILE A 40 12.36 5.57 4.02
N VAL A 41 13.19 4.99 4.87
CA VAL A 41 12.81 3.86 5.73
C VAL A 41 12.42 4.43 7.09
N VAL A 42 11.22 4.09 7.56
CA VAL A 42 10.75 4.51 8.90
C VAL A 42 10.60 3.27 9.77
N ASP A 43 11.52 3.11 10.69
CA ASP A 43 11.42 2.07 11.72
C ASP A 43 10.41 2.50 12.79
N ASP A 44 9.41 1.67 13.02
CA ASP A 44 8.28 1.95 13.93
C ASP A 44 8.54 1.39 15.34
N ALA A 45 9.70 1.74 15.93
CA ALA A 45 10.19 1.29 17.23
C ALA A 45 10.36 -0.24 17.30
N SER A 46 11.15 -0.80 16.40
CA SER A 46 11.51 -2.22 16.42
C SER A 46 12.43 -2.54 17.60
N ASP A 47 12.26 -3.73 18.14
CA ASP A 47 13.07 -4.31 19.22
C ASP A 47 13.97 -5.47 18.73
N ASP A 48 14.09 -5.63 17.41
CA ASP A 48 15.02 -6.55 16.72
C ASP A 48 16.15 -5.79 16.03
N GLY A 49 16.93 -6.45 15.18
CA GLY A 49 18.03 -5.86 14.41
C GLY A 49 17.63 -4.95 13.27
N THR A 50 16.34 -4.63 13.05
CA THR A 50 15.85 -3.84 11.89
C THR A 50 16.62 -2.52 11.72
N VAL A 51 16.75 -1.74 12.79
CA VAL A 51 17.48 -0.44 12.74
C VAL A 51 18.93 -0.61 12.35
N GLN A 52 19.59 -1.64 12.91
CA GLN A 52 21.02 -1.87 12.68
C GLN A 52 21.28 -2.28 11.22
N VAL A 53 20.53 -3.26 10.69
CA VAL A 53 20.74 -3.73 9.32
C VAL A 53 20.46 -2.64 8.27
N VAL A 54 19.45 -1.78 8.51
CA VAL A 54 19.18 -0.65 7.60
C VAL A 54 20.28 0.42 7.70
N ARG A 55 20.77 0.72 8.91
CA ARG A 55 21.84 1.71 9.11
C ARG A 55 23.13 1.26 8.42
N ASP A 56 23.52 0.01 8.59
CA ASP A 56 24.72 -0.55 7.99
C ASP A 56 24.61 -0.57 6.45
N PHE A 57 23.45 -0.94 5.94
CA PHE A 57 23.20 -0.94 4.50
C PHE A 57 23.23 0.48 3.89
N ALA A 58 22.74 1.47 4.62
CA ALA A 58 22.69 2.88 4.19
C ALA A 58 24.10 3.52 4.08
N ILE A 59 25.15 2.98 4.74
CA ILE A 59 26.54 3.50 4.63
C ILE A 59 26.99 3.59 3.17
N ASN A 60 26.64 2.59 2.36
CA ASN A 60 27.04 2.51 0.95
C ASN A 60 25.95 3.05 0.00
N HIS A 61 24.81 3.55 0.52
CA HIS A 61 23.66 3.98 -0.25
C HIS A 61 23.13 5.34 0.24
N PRO A 62 23.79 6.47 -0.10
CA PRO A 62 23.47 7.79 0.46
C PRO A 62 22.05 8.31 0.16
N GLN A 63 21.34 7.71 -0.80
CA GLN A 63 19.94 8.01 -1.07
C GLN A 63 18.98 7.39 -0.05
N ILE A 64 19.45 6.54 0.88
CA ILE A 64 18.65 5.93 1.94
C ILE A 64 18.71 6.80 3.19
N ARG A 65 17.54 7.19 3.66
CA ARG A 65 17.36 7.89 4.92
C ARG A 65 16.57 7.04 5.90
N LEU A 66 17.16 6.71 7.04
CA LEU A 66 16.50 5.99 8.13
C LEU A 66 15.95 6.98 9.16
N ILE A 67 14.69 6.77 9.53
CA ILE A 67 14.01 7.47 10.63
C ILE A 67 13.57 6.42 11.63
N VAL A 68 13.73 6.69 12.91
CA VAL A 68 13.33 5.77 14.00
C VAL A 68 12.29 6.46 14.87
N ASN A 69 11.10 5.89 14.95
CA ASN A 69 10.06 6.35 15.86
C ASN A 69 10.39 5.97 17.31
N ASN A 70 10.01 6.82 18.26
CA ASN A 70 10.23 6.54 19.69
C ASN A 70 9.25 5.49 20.25
N GLN A 71 8.16 5.22 19.56
CA GLN A 71 7.13 4.23 19.94
C GLN A 71 6.44 3.70 18.69
N ASN A 72 5.82 2.52 18.81
CA ASN A 72 5.06 1.93 17.70
C ASN A 72 3.76 2.71 17.44
N LEU A 73 3.74 3.45 16.35
CA LEU A 73 2.62 4.29 15.90
C LEU A 73 1.73 3.61 14.85
N GLY A 74 2.22 2.53 14.26
CA GLY A 74 1.58 1.80 13.16
C GLY A 74 2.01 2.30 11.77
N PRO A 75 1.78 1.48 10.72
CA PRO A 75 2.32 1.73 9.38
C PRO A 75 1.81 3.02 8.74
N GLY A 76 0.55 3.41 9.01
CA GLY A 76 -0.01 4.65 8.47
C GLY A 76 0.71 5.89 8.97
N GLN A 77 1.02 5.97 10.28
CA GLN A 77 1.74 7.10 10.84
C GLN A 77 3.22 7.10 10.43
N SER A 78 3.84 5.94 10.31
CA SER A 78 5.20 5.82 9.78
C SER A 78 5.27 6.30 8.32
N ARG A 79 4.28 5.96 7.48
CA ARG A 79 4.18 6.52 6.13
C ARG A 79 3.96 8.04 6.13
N ASN A 80 3.15 8.58 7.05
CA ASN A 80 2.97 10.02 7.19
C ASN A 80 4.26 10.73 7.61
N ALA A 81 5.06 10.15 8.51
CA ALA A 81 6.34 10.70 8.91
C ALA A 81 7.29 10.83 7.70
N ALA A 82 7.41 9.77 6.89
CA ALA A 82 8.17 9.82 5.65
C ALA A 82 7.59 10.83 4.65
N TRP A 83 6.27 10.87 4.48
CA TRP A 83 5.57 11.79 3.58
C TRP A 83 5.91 13.26 3.86
N ASN A 84 5.92 13.63 5.14
CA ASN A 84 6.21 15.01 5.58
C ASN A 84 7.68 15.40 5.35
N LEU A 85 8.59 14.43 5.30
CA LEU A 85 10.03 14.64 5.13
C LEU A 85 10.49 14.49 3.68
N ALA A 86 9.70 13.85 2.85
CA ALA A 86 9.99 13.64 1.43
C ALA A 86 10.03 14.97 0.67
N THR A 87 10.95 15.08 -0.28
CA THR A 87 11.13 16.29 -1.10
C THR A 87 10.70 16.12 -2.54
N SER A 88 10.51 14.87 -2.98
CA SER A 88 10.13 14.51 -4.35
C SER A 88 8.70 14.94 -4.70
N GLU A 89 8.40 14.96 -6.00
CA GLU A 89 7.06 15.25 -6.53
C GLU A 89 6.05 14.13 -6.22
N TYR A 90 6.54 12.89 -6.28
CA TYR A 90 5.72 11.68 -6.03
C TYR A 90 6.25 10.88 -4.86
N LEU A 91 5.34 10.17 -4.20
CA LEU A 91 5.64 9.13 -3.21
C LEU A 91 5.19 7.77 -3.74
N ALA A 92 6.05 6.78 -3.60
CA ALA A 92 5.74 5.39 -3.88
C ALA A 92 5.90 4.56 -2.60
N PHE A 93 4.87 3.83 -2.19
CA PHE A 93 4.89 3.05 -0.97
C PHE A 93 5.33 1.61 -1.22
N LEU A 94 6.12 1.05 -0.30
CA LEU A 94 6.51 -0.35 -0.28
C LEU A 94 6.49 -0.86 1.16
N ASP A 95 5.86 -1.99 1.40
CA ASP A 95 5.92 -2.63 2.72
C ASP A 95 7.26 -3.40 2.86
N ALA A 96 7.83 -3.42 4.07
CA ALA A 96 9.18 -3.96 4.32
C ALA A 96 9.34 -5.45 3.99
N ASP A 97 8.24 -6.19 3.85
CA ASP A 97 8.22 -7.62 3.52
C ASP A 97 7.87 -7.93 2.05
N ASP A 98 7.58 -6.90 1.23
CA ASP A 98 7.25 -7.02 -0.18
C ASP A 98 8.39 -6.54 -1.09
N THR A 99 8.24 -6.69 -2.41
CA THR A 99 9.19 -6.21 -3.41
C THR A 99 8.49 -5.61 -4.62
N TRP A 100 9.22 -4.78 -5.37
CA TRP A 100 8.75 -4.25 -6.65
C TRP A 100 9.38 -4.97 -7.85
N HIS A 101 8.59 -5.08 -8.91
CA HIS A 101 9.11 -5.46 -10.23
C HIS A 101 10.02 -4.33 -10.76
N PRO A 102 11.16 -4.64 -11.43
CA PRO A 102 12.13 -3.62 -11.88
C PRO A 102 11.55 -2.46 -12.71
N LYS A 103 10.47 -2.66 -13.43
CA LYS A 103 9.83 -1.63 -14.26
C LYS A 103 8.70 -0.85 -13.59
N LYS A 104 8.49 -1.02 -12.28
CA LYS A 104 7.33 -0.38 -11.62
C LYS A 104 7.41 1.15 -11.68
N ILE A 105 8.50 1.73 -11.25
CA ILE A 105 8.67 3.18 -11.19
C ILE A 105 8.70 3.80 -12.59
N GLU A 106 9.36 3.15 -13.55
CA GLU A 106 9.38 3.57 -14.96
C GLU A 106 7.95 3.71 -15.52
N LEU A 107 7.15 2.65 -15.40
CA LEU A 107 5.79 2.62 -15.96
C LEU A 107 4.82 3.58 -15.23
N GLN A 108 4.98 3.78 -13.93
CA GLN A 108 4.18 4.76 -13.21
C GLN A 108 4.59 6.20 -13.53
N ARG A 109 5.89 6.50 -13.71
CA ARG A 109 6.35 7.81 -14.19
C ARG A 109 5.82 8.11 -15.61
N GLU A 110 5.88 7.15 -16.52
CA GLU A 110 5.33 7.29 -17.89
C GLU A 110 3.82 7.56 -17.84
N TRP A 111 3.11 6.82 -16.97
CA TRP A 111 1.68 7.01 -16.81
C TRP A 111 1.35 8.42 -16.31
N PHE A 112 2.05 8.94 -15.29
CA PHE A 112 1.83 10.30 -14.77
C PHE A 112 2.20 11.38 -15.82
N ARG A 113 3.23 11.17 -16.62
CA ARG A 113 3.55 12.09 -17.73
C ARG A 113 2.43 12.16 -18.77
N ALA A 114 1.81 11.03 -19.07
CA ALA A 114 0.67 10.96 -20.01
C ALA A 114 -0.63 11.49 -19.38
N ASN A 115 -0.73 11.53 -18.03
CA ASN A 115 -1.92 11.91 -17.28
C ASN A 115 -1.56 12.94 -16.18
N PRO A 116 -1.15 14.18 -16.54
CA PRO A 116 -0.57 15.14 -15.59
C PRO A 116 -1.56 15.71 -14.56
N SER A 117 -2.87 15.58 -14.80
CA SER A 117 -3.94 15.99 -13.86
C SER A 117 -4.21 14.95 -12.77
N GLU A 118 -3.73 13.73 -12.95
CA GLU A 118 -4.00 12.64 -12.03
C GLU A 118 -3.11 12.68 -10.78
N VAL A 119 -3.65 12.25 -9.66
CA VAL A 119 -2.96 12.36 -8.36
C VAL A 119 -2.51 11.03 -7.79
N ILE A 120 -3.04 9.91 -8.28
CA ILE A 120 -2.76 8.57 -7.76
C ILE A 120 -2.81 7.52 -8.87
N CYS A 121 -1.84 6.61 -8.87
CA CYS A 121 -1.81 5.45 -9.73
C CYS A 121 -1.28 4.23 -8.96
N GLY A 122 -2.10 3.19 -8.83
CA GLY A 122 -1.66 1.88 -8.34
C GLY A 122 -1.26 0.94 -9.47
N THR A 123 -0.80 -0.25 -9.11
CA THR A 123 -0.56 -1.37 -10.03
C THR A 123 -1.30 -2.62 -9.54
N GLN A 124 -1.35 -3.66 -10.35
CA GLN A 124 -1.70 -4.98 -9.85
C GLN A 124 -0.52 -5.53 -9.02
N HIS A 125 -0.79 -6.58 -8.26
CA HIS A 125 0.19 -7.36 -7.52
C HIS A 125 0.08 -8.83 -7.87
N CYS A 126 1.18 -9.57 -7.70
CA CYS A 126 1.21 -11.02 -7.69
C CYS A 126 1.70 -11.53 -6.33
N ILE A 127 1.47 -12.80 -6.06
CA ILE A 127 2.03 -13.52 -4.90
C ILE A 127 3.14 -14.42 -5.42
N ILE A 128 4.29 -14.44 -4.77
CA ILE A 128 5.55 -15.03 -5.25
C ILE A 128 5.43 -16.48 -5.77
N ASP A 129 4.54 -17.29 -5.19
CA ASP A 129 4.36 -18.71 -5.56
C ASP A 129 3.23 -18.96 -6.59
N LYS A 130 2.64 -17.89 -7.12
CA LYS A 130 1.55 -17.96 -8.08
C LYS A 130 1.95 -17.26 -9.37
N ASP A 131 2.90 -17.84 -10.09
CA ASP A 131 3.29 -17.39 -11.42
C ASP A 131 2.12 -17.51 -12.40
N GLU A 132 1.43 -16.42 -12.60
CA GLU A 132 0.70 -16.20 -13.84
C GLU A 132 1.48 -15.17 -14.66
N LYS A 133 2.03 -15.63 -15.78
CA LYS A 133 2.60 -14.77 -16.82
C LYS A 133 1.49 -13.91 -17.40
N HIS A 134 1.31 -12.71 -16.84
CA HIS A 134 0.39 -11.72 -17.41
C HIS A 134 1.19 -10.71 -18.25
N ASP A 135 1.63 -11.13 -19.44
CA ASP A 135 2.19 -10.22 -20.45
C ASP A 135 1.10 -9.39 -21.16
N ASN A 136 -0.16 -9.60 -20.84
CA ASN A 136 -1.26 -8.85 -21.44
C ASN A 136 -1.30 -7.43 -20.90
N VAL A 137 -1.00 -6.49 -21.77
CA VAL A 137 -1.12 -5.04 -21.49
C VAL A 137 -2.60 -4.68 -21.58
N GLU A 138 -3.32 -4.82 -20.49
CA GLU A 138 -4.68 -4.34 -20.37
C GLU A 138 -4.70 -2.82 -20.18
N LYS A 139 -5.75 -2.16 -20.71
CA LYS A 139 -5.96 -0.73 -20.49
C LYS A 139 -6.02 -0.40 -18.99
N PRO A 140 -5.46 0.73 -18.55
CA PRO A 140 -5.60 1.16 -17.15
C PRO A 140 -7.07 1.23 -16.72
N SER A 141 -7.33 0.89 -15.48
CA SER A 141 -8.67 0.94 -14.88
C SER A 141 -8.81 2.16 -13.98
N GLN A 142 -9.99 2.78 -14.02
CA GLN A 142 -10.40 3.84 -13.09
C GLN A 142 -11.42 3.28 -12.08
N PHE A 143 -11.33 3.74 -10.83
CA PHE A 143 -12.25 3.34 -9.78
C PHE A 143 -12.76 4.56 -9.03
N THR A 144 -14.06 4.71 -8.97
CA THR A 144 -14.74 5.72 -8.16
C THR A 144 -14.85 5.28 -6.69
N ILE A 145 -15.26 6.19 -5.81
CA ILE A 145 -15.55 5.82 -4.42
C ILE A 145 -16.59 4.69 -4.32
N LYS A 146 -17.55 4.62 -5.26
CA LYS A 146 -18.57 3.55 -5.30
C LYS A 146 -17.94 2.18 -5.55
N ASP A 147 -16.97 2.11 -6.45
CA ASP A 147 -16.24 0.88 -6.77
C ASP A 147 -15.36 0.43 -5.60
N LEU A 148 -14.74 1.39 -4.92
CA LEU A 148 -13.92 1.12 -3.74
C LEU A 148 -14.78 0.65 -2.56
N LEU A 149 -15.95 1.21 -2.32
CA LEU A 149 -16.88 0.76 -1.26
C LEU A 149 -17.32 -0.71 -1.44
N LEU A 150 -17.30 -1.23 -2.66
CA LEU A 150 -17.55 -2.64 -2.92
C LEU A 150 -16.35 -3.52 -2.58
N ARG A 151 -15.13 -3.06 -2.93
CA ARG A 151 -13.89 -3.82 -2.74
C ARG A 151 -12.68 -2.89 -2.78
N ASN A 152 -11.71 -3.07 -1.87
CA ASN A 152 -10.39 -2.46 -2.01
C ASN A 152 -9.72 -2.97 -3.31
N ARG A 153 -9.22 -2.06 -4.14
CA ARG A 153 -8.61 -2.32 -5.45
C ARG A 153 -7.10 -2.23 -5.43
N PHE A 154 -6.52 -1.79 -4.31
CA PHE A 154 -5.10 -1.53 -4.16
C PHE A 154 -4.53 -2.25 -2.94
N THR A 155 -3.29 -2.66 -3.04
CA THR A 155 -2.41 -2.89 -1.90
C THR A 155 -1.52 -1.67 -1.74
N THR A 156 -1.17 -1.30 -0.52
CA THR A 156 -0.34 -0.11 -0.28
C THR A 156 0.97 -0.13 -1.08
N PRO A 157 1.72 -1.26 -1.16
CA PRO A 157 2.97 -1.32 -1.92
C PRO A 157 2.81 -1.16 -3.44
N SER A 158 1.57 -1.16 -3.95
CA SER A 158 1.31 -0.92 -5.38
C SER A 158 1.20 0.56 -5.75
N VAL A 159 0.99 1.44 -4.78
CA VAL A 159 0.57 2.82 -5.02
C VAL A 159 1.74 3.79 -5.16
N MET A 160 1.62 4.68 -6.15
CA MET A 160 2.36 5.93 -6.28
C MET A 160 1.35 7.08 -6.35
N LEU A 161 1.64 8.20 -5.65
CA LEU A 161 0.75 9.36 -5.63
C LEU A 161 1.54 10.67 -5.56
N ARG A 162 0.88 11.77 -5.89
CA ARG A 162 1.45 13.12 -5.74
C ARG A 162 1.62 13.48 -4.27
N ARG A 163 2.80 13.98 -3.92
CA ARG A 163 3.12 14.37 -2.54
C ARG A 163 2.27 15.55 -2.03
N ASP A 164 1.90 16.45 -2.90
CA ASP A 164 1.24 17.73 -2.57
C ASP A 164 -0.28 17.62 -2.33
N ILE A 165 -0.89 16.44 -2.39
CA ILE A 165 -2.31 16.29 -2.05
C ILE A 165 -2.56 16.58 -0.56
N PRO A 166 -3.72 17.18 -0.20
CA PRO A 166 -4.02 17.61 1.18
C PRO A 166 -4.54 16.49 2.09
N LEU A 167 -4.37 15.23 1.68
CA LEU A 167 -4.85 14.05 2.39
C LEU A 167 -3.67 13.26 2.98
N ARG A 168 -3.92 12.57 4.11
CA ARG A 168 -2.92 11.75 4.83
C ARG A 168 -3.56 10.49 5.38
N PHE A 169 -2.76 9.49 5.72
CA PHE A 169 -3.24 8.34 6.48
C PHE A 169 -3.82 8.81 7.81
N ASP A 170 -5.03 8.35 8.15
CA ASP A 170 -5.69 8.75 9.41
C ASP A 170 -4.96 8.13 10.62
N PRO A 171 -4.40 8.94 11.54
CA PRO A 171 -3.62 8.45 12.67
C PRO A 171 -4.45 7.66 13.69
N LYS A 172 -5.77 7.74 13.64
CA LYS A 172 -6.69 6.99 14.52
C LYS A 172 -6.97 5.58 14.04
N LEU A 173 -6.60 5.26 12.78
CA LEU A 173 -6.78 3.93 12.19
C LEU A 173 -5.45 3.19 12.17
N ARG A 174 -5.41 1.98 12.75
CA ARG A 174 -4.28 1.04 12.65
C ARG A 174 -4.52 -0.08 11.64
N LEU A 175 -5.74 -0.20 11.14
CA LEU A 175 -6.15 -1.20 10.15
C LEU A 175 -7.04 -0.50 9.12
N SER A 176 -6.83 -0.81 7.84
CA SER A 176 -7.55 -0.23 6.71
C SER A 176 -7.37 1.29 6.58
N GLU A 177 -6.30 1.85 7.14
CA GLU A 177 -5.93 3.26 7.01
C GLU A 177 -5.63 3.64 5.56
N ASP A 178 -5.03 2.71 4.81
CA ASP A 178 -4.76 2.80 3.39
C ASP A 178 -6.07 2.84 2.57
N TYR A 179 -6.98 1.93 2.90
CA TYR A 179 -8.28 1.87 2.24
C TYR A 179 -9.11 3.15 2.44
N LEU A 180 -9.06 3.74 3.65
CA LEU A 180 -9.68 5.05 3.89
C LEU A 180 -9.06 6.11 2.97
N LEU A 181 -7.73 6.19 2.91
CA LEU A 181 -7.03 7.20 2.12
C LEU A 181 -7.39 7.08 0.62
N TRP A 182 -7.44 5.87 0.07
CA TRP A 182 -7.83 5.68 -1.35
C TRP A 182 -9.26 6.12 -1.61
N MET A 183 -10.20 5.88 -0.69
CA MET A 183 -11.58 6.34 -0.82
C MET A 183 -11.71 7.85 -0.65
N GLU A 184 -10.93 8.47 0.22
CA GLU A 184 -10.89 9.93 0.37
C GLU A 184 -10.34 10.59 -0.90
N ILE A 185 -9.26 10.05 -1.48
CA ILE A 185 -8.73 10.52 -2.76
C ILE A 185 -9.78 10.37 -3.88
N ALA A 186 -10.42 9.21 -3.99
CA ALA A 186 -11.48 9.01 -4.98
C ALA A 186 -12.67 9.95 -4.79
N SER A 187 -12.99 10.31 -3.54
CA SER A 187 -14.05 11.28 -3.23
C SER A 187 -13.67 12.71 -3.58
N GLU A 188 -12.40 13.09 -3.38
CA GLU A 188 -11.90 14.45 -3.60
C GLU A 188 -11.62 14.72 -5.08
N PHE A 189 -10.98 13.76 -5.75
CA PHE A 189 -10.48 13.89 -7.13
C PHE A 189 -11.33 13.14 -8.16
N GLY A 190 -12.46 12.51 -7.74
CA GLY A 190 -13.41 11.82 -8.59
C GLY A 190 -13.12 10.33 -8.79
N HIS A 191 -11.88 9.93 -8.92
CA HIS A 191 -11.47 8.54 -9.11
C HIS A 191 -10.01 8.29 -8.69
N VAL A 192 -9.62 7.03 -8.68
CA VAL A 192 -8.25 6.55 -8.54
C VAL A 192 -7.93 5.60 -9.70
N ASN A 193 -6.67 5.54 -10.11
CA ASN A 193 -6.25 4.83 -11.31
C ASN A 193 -5.36 3.63 -10.99
N ARG A 194 -5.39 2.60 -11.86
CA ARG A 194 -4.54 1.43 -11.76
C ARG A 194 -4.02 0.97 -13.12
N ILE A 195 -2.72 0.83 -13.24
CA ILE A 195 -2.07 0.10 -14.33
C ILE A 195 -2.34 -1.39 -14.10
N ASN A 196 -2.95 -2.06 -15.07
CA ASN A 196 -3.32 -3.47 -14.99
C ASN A 196 -2.13 -4.39 -15.33
N ARG A 197 -1.01 -4.20 -14.63
CA ARG A 197 0.19 -5.04 -14.69
C ARG A 197 0.64 -5.39 -13.26
N PRO A 198 1.06 -6.65 -13.00
CA PRO A 198 1.53 -7.09 -11.68
C PRO A 198 2.96 -6.60 -11.44
N LEU A 199 3.09 -5.36 -10.96
CA LEU A 199 4.37 -4.70 -10.71
C LEU A 199 4.76 -4.65 -9.23
N THR A 200 3.96 -5.29 -8.38
CA THR A 200 4.21 -5.45 -6.95
C THR A 200 4.16 -6.93 -6.61
N ILE A 201 5.14 -7.43 -5.89
CA ILE A 201 5.29 -8.83 -5.52
C ILE A 201 5.09 -8.95 -4.02
N LEU A 202 4.01 -9.62 -3.62
CA LEU A 202 3.72 -9.91 -2.23
C LEU A 202 4.37 -11.24 -1.83
N HIS A 203 5.19 -11.22 -0.79
CA HIS A 203 5.88 -12.41 -0.28
C HIS A 203 5.07 -13.18 0.77
N LYS A 204 3.87 -12.68 1.10
CA LYS A 204 2.91 -13.34 1.98
C LYS A 204 1.51 -13.29 1.35
N PRO A 205 0.68 -14.31 1.56
CA PRO A 205 -0.72 -14.25 1.14
C PRO A 205 -1.43 -13.07 1.83
N ILE A 206 -2.29 -12.37 1.10
CA ILE A 206 -3.07 -11.23 1.63
C ILE A 206 -3.95 -11.63 2.83
N PHE A 207 -4.34 -12.91 2.93
CA PHE A 207 -5.18 -13.42 4.00
C PHE A 207 -4.65 -14.74 4.55
N GLY A 208 -4.57 -14.87 5.88
CA GLY A 208 -4.41 -16.15 6.56
C GLY A 208 -2.97 -16.59 6.89
N ALA A 209 -1.94 -15.80 6.56
CA ALA A 209 -0.57 -16.02 7.03
C ALA A 209 -0.25 -15.16 8.27
N ALA A 210 0.92 -14.66 8.46
CA ALA A 210 1.27 -13.74 9.54
C ALA A 210 1.00 -12.28 9.15
N GLY A 211 0.87 -11.38 10.12
CA GLY A 211 0.73 -9.93 9.93
C GLY A 211 -0.65 -9.37 10.26
N LEU A 212 -0.84 -8.07 10.06
CA LEU A 212 -2.06 -7.35 10.42
C LEU A 212 -3.30 -7.85 9.67
N SER A 213 -3.15 -8.19 8.39
CA SER A 213 -4.23 -8.69 7.53
C SER A 213 -4.66 -10.14 7.79
N SER A 214 -3.92 -10.88 8.62
CA SER A 214 -4.28 -12.27 8.98
C SER A 214 -5.50 -12.36 9.90
N LYS A 215 -5.81 -11.29 10.62
CA LYS A 215 -6.88 -11.23 11.62
C LYS A 215 -8.19 -10.80 10.96
N PHE A 216 -9.03 -11.76 10.62
CA PHE A 216 -10.25 -11.56 9.85
C PHE A 216 -11.26 -10.58 10.49
N PHE A 217 -11.58 -10.78 11.77
CA PHE A 217 -12.53 -9.93 12.48
C PHE A 217 -12.02 -8.49 12.71
N PRO A 218 -10.77 -8.26 13.15
CA PRO A 218 -10.21 -6.92 13.21
C PRO A 218 -10.20 -6.18 11.86
N MET A 219 -9.96 -6.87 10.74
CA MET A 219 -10.03 -6.26 9.40
C MET A 219 -11.46 -5.82 9.06
N TYR A 220 -12.47 -6.64 9.38
CA TYR A 220 -13.88 -6.24 9.22
C TYR A 220 -14.22 -5.01 10.05
N VAL A 221 -13.81 -4.97 11.32
CA VAL A 221 -14.01 -3.80 12.19
C VAL A 221 -13.29 -2.58 11.63
N GLY A 222 -12.08 -2.75 11.08
CA GLY A 222 -11.33 -1.70 10.38
C GLY A 222 -12.12 -1.14 9.19
N GLU A 223 -12.68 -2.00 8.34
CA GLU A 223 -13.51 -1.61 7.21
C GLU A 223 -14.76 -0.83 7.65
N LEU A 224 -15.45 -1.26 8.71
CA LEU A 224 -16.61 -0.54 9.25
C LEU A 224 -16.21 0.85 9.81
N LYS A 225 -15.07 0.94 10.52
CA LYS A 225 -14.55 2.23 11.00
C LYS A 225 -14.26 3.17 9.83
N THR A 226 -13.65 2.66 8.77
CA THR A 226 -13.37 3.42 7.55
C THR A 226 -14.66 3.99 6.93
N ILE A 227 -15.70 3.16 6.75
CA ILE A 227 -17.00 3.61 6.22
C ILE A 227 -17.64 4.67 7.14
N ARG A 228 -17.51 4.51 8.47
CA ARG A 228 -18.00 5.49 9.44
C ARG A 228 -17.27 6.81 9.34
N VAL A 229 -15.93 6.81 9.21
CA VAL A 229 -15.12 8.03 9.03
C VAL A 229 -15.52 8.77 7.75
N LEU A 230 -15.71 8.08 6.63
CA LEU A 230 -16.21 8.68 5.39
C LEU A 230 -17.56 9.36 5.59
N LYS A 231 -18.47 8.75 6.37
CA LYS A 231 -19.76 9.36 6.71
C LYS A 231 -19.59 10.60 7.58
N GLN A 232 -18.74 10.54 8.60
CA GLN A 232 -18.46 11.67 9.49
C GLN A 232 -17.85 12.87 8.74
N LYS A 233 -16.99 12.59 7.75
CA LYS A 233 -16.40 13.60 6.85
C LYS A 233 -17.33 14.03 5.72
N SER A 234 -18.62 13.62 5.73
CA SER A 234 -19.62 13.94 4.70
C SER A 234 -19.24 13.51 3.27
N ARG A 235 -18.33 12.53 3.15
CA ARG A 235 -17.89 11.99 1.84
C ARG A 235 -18.90 11.04 1.21
N ILE A 236 -19.84 10.50 2.00
CA ILE A 236 -20.91 9.60 1.55
C ILE A 236 -22.24 9.98 2.22
N THR A 237 -23.36 9.73 1.52
CA THR A 237 -24.72 9.96 2.04
C THR A 237 -25.12 8.87 3.06
N ASN A 238 -26.22 9.10 3.82
CA ASN A 238 -26.75 8.11 4.75
C ASN A 238 -27.11 6.80 4.05
N LEU A 239 -27.73 6.89 2.87
CA LEU A 239 -28.12 5.70 2.09
C LEU A 239 -26.90 4.88 1.65
N VAL A 240 -25.85 5.56 1.16
CA VAL A 240 -24.60 4.89 0.76
C VAL A 240 -23.93 4.27 1.98
N TYR A 241 -23.91 4.96 3.13
CA TYR A 241 -23.39 4.42 4.39
C TYR A 241 -24.09 3.10 4.76
N LEU A 242 -25.43 3.10 4.85
CA LEU A 242 -26.18 1.91 5.22
C LEU A 242 -25.95 0.74 4.25
N ARG A 243 -25.97 1.01 2.94
CA ARG A 243 -25.68 0.00 1.91
C ARG A 243 -24.27 -0.57 2.05
N SER A 244 -23.27 0.27 2.33
CA SER A 244 -21.89 -0.17 2.46
C SER A 244 -21.66 -1.00 3.73
N VAL A 245 -22.29 -0.64 4.85
CA VAL A 245 -22.26 -1.44 6.08
C VAL A 245 -22.93 -2.81 5.84
N SER A 246 -24.13 -2.83 5.24
CA SER A 246 -24.83 -4.08 4.91
C SER A 246 -24.01 -4.98 3.98
N TRP A 247 -23.38 -4.39 2.96
CA TRP A 247 -22.52 -5.12 2.02
C TRP A 247 -21.26 -5.69 2.71
N SER A 248 -20.62 -4.89 3.58
CA SER A 248 -19.45 -5.34 4.34
C SER A 248 -19.80 -6.50 5.27
N THR A 249 -20.96 -6.43 5.94
CA THR A 249 -21.49 -7.50 6.79
C THR A 249 -21.79 -8.76 5.99
N LEU A 250 -22.41 -8.63 4.80
CA LEU A 250 -22.66 -9.76 3.91
C LEU A 250 -21.36 -10.43 3.46
N LYS A 251 -20.31 -9.65 3.14
CA LYS A 251 -18.98 -10.18 2.83
C LYS A 251 -18.39 -10.99 3.99
N LEU A 252 -18.61 -10.56 5.24
CA LEU A 252 -18.18 -11.29 6.42
C LEU A 252 -18.78 -12.69 6.45
N PHE A 253 -20.11 -12.80 6.32
CA PHE A 253 -20.80 -14.10 6.34
C PHE A 253 -20.38 -15.01 5.19
N ARG A 254 -20.11 -14.47 4.00
CA ARG A 254 -19.60 -15.26 2.86
C ARG A 254 -18.17 -15.78 3.05
N ARG A 255 -17.35 -15.12 3.88
CA ARG A 255 -15.94 -15.47 4.12
C ARG A 255 -15.77 -16.46 5.28
N LEU A 256 -16.70 -16.48 6.25
CA LEU A 256 -16.66 -17.40 7.39
C LEU A 256 -16.57 -18.88 7.01
N PRO A 257 -17.41 -19.43 6.10
CA PRO A 257 -17.29 -20.82 5.70
C PRO A 257 -15.93 -21.17 5.08
N ALA A 258 -15.41 -20.30 4.21
CA ALA A 258 -14.15 -20.52 3.52
C ALA A 258 -12.93 -20.56 4.48
N SER A 259 -12.97 -19.79 5.56
CA SER A 259 -11.91 -19.79 6.59
C SER A 259 -11.97 -21.04 7.47
N VAL A 260 -13.16 -21.50 7.81
CA VAL A 260 -13.36 -22.75 8.58
C VAL A 260 -12.91 -23.95 7.78
N PHE A 261 -13.30 -24.08 6.51
CA PHE A 261 -12.86 -25.16 5.62
C PHE A 261 -11.34 -25.19 5.42
N ARG A 262 -10.71 -24.02 5.31
CA ARG A 262 -9.25 -23.93 5.15
C ARG A 262 -8.48 -24.33 6.41
N ASN A 263 -8.96 -23.94 7.59
CA ASN A 263 -8.37 -24.34 8.87
C ASN A 263 -8.52 -25.86 9.13
N ILE A 264 -9.65 -26.46 8.72
CA ILE A 264 -9.86 -27.92 8.78
C ILE A 264 -8.90 -28.62 7.82
N LYS A 265 -8.78 -28.14 6.58
CA LYS A 265 -7.86 -28.74 5.58
C LYS A 265 -6.40 -28.65 6.01
N TRP A 266 -5.99 -27.54 6.65
CA TRP A 266 -4.64 -27.38 7.17
C TRP A 266 -4.35 -28.32 8.34
N LYS A 267 -5.30 -28.52 9.28
CA LYS A 267 -5.17 -29.51 10.36
C LYS A 267 -5.05 -30.93 9.84
N LEU A 268 -5.87 -31.31 8.85
CA LEU A 268 -5.87 -32.66 8.24
C LEU A 268 -4.64 -32.94 7.36
N SER A 269 -3.87 -31.94 6.96
CA SER A 269 -2.64 -32.11 6.18
C SER A 269 -1.36 -32.11 7.02
N ASN A 270 -1.46 -31.82 8.34
CA ASN A 270 -0.33 -31.74 9.28
C ASN A 270 -0.47 -32.73 10.47
N ASP A 271 -1.52 -33.57 10.48
CA ASP A 271 -1.67 -34.78 11.25
C ASP A 271 -1.39 -36.02 10.36
#